data_009cc65a89214d1e2a522533bdc42d5b
#
_entry.id   009cc65a89214d1e2a522533bdc42d5b
#
_cell.length_a   1.000
_cell.length_b   1.000
_cell.length_c   1.000
_cell.angle_alpha   90.00
_cell.angle_beta   90.00
_cell.angle_gamma   90.00
#
_symmetry.space_group_name_H-M   'P 1'
#
loop_
_entity.id
_entity.type
_entity.pdbx_description
1 polymer ?
#
loop_
_entity_poly.entity_id
_entity_poly.type
_entity_poly.pdbx_seq_one_letter_code
_entity_poly.pdbx_strand_id
1 'polypeptide(L)'
;MHETRRNTVDPGRIDISHHAQLRVMQRLGKIERAADHVRELLSKASPVDDERFTNCLTYRAGDVTIVVDRAGDVVQTVVKEVER
;
A
#
# COMPACT_ATOMS: atom_id res chain seq x y z
N MET A 1 17.46 19.76 5.36
CA MET A 1 17.11 19.26 5.31
C MET A 1 16.64 18.43 5.34
N HIS A 2 16.38 18.03 5.18
CA HIS A 2 15.96 17.30 5.18
C HIS A 2 15.41 16.47 5.09
N GLU A 3 15.20 15.98 5.06
CA GLU A 3 14.64 15.31 4.96
C GLU A 3 14.06 14.54 5.20
N THR A 4 14.17 14.39 5.55
CA THR A 4 13.50 13.60 5.77
C THR A 4 12.36 12.96 5.27
N ARG A 5 11.97 12.77 4.45
CA ARG A 5 11.04 12.17 3.88
C ARG A 5 11.31 10.86 3.46
N ARG A 6 12.12 10.17 3.92
CA ARG A 6 12.51 8.93 3.54
C ARG A 6 11.43 7.95 3.55
N ASN A 7 10.39 8.11 4.22
CA ASN A 7 9.28 7.20 4.15
C ASN A 7 8.19 7.75 3.26
N THR A 8 8.55 8.64 2.37
CA THR A 8 7.62 9.18 1.39
C THR A 8 7.58 8.27 0.18
N VAL A 9 6.40 7.92 -0.25
CA VAL A 9 6.19 7.04 -1.37
C VAL A 9 5.49 7.82 -2.47
N ASP A 10 5.94 7.64 -3.71
CA ASP A 10 5.33 8.30 -4.86
C ASP A 10 4.32 7.33 -5.48
N PRO A 11 3.02 7.54 -5.27
CA PRO A 11 2.02 6.60 -5.76
C PRO A 11 2.00 6.46 -7.28
N GLY A 12 2.46 7.49 -7.99
CA GLY A 12 2.45 7.43 -9.44
C GLY A 12 3.59 6.65 -10.02
N ARG A 13 4.61 6.36 -9.21
CA ARG A 13 5.83 5.71 -9.71
C ARG A 13 6.15 4.39 -9.03
N ILE A 14 5.46 4.07 -7.98
CA ILE A 14 5.75 2.85 -7.23
C ILE A 14 5.30 1.63 -8.03
N ASP A 15 6.05 0.57 -7.93
CA ASP A 15 5.68 -0.70 -8.55
C ASP A 15 4.70 -1.44 -7.66
N ILE A 16 3.78 -2.15 -8.28
CA ILE A 16 2.81 -2.96 -7.55
C ILE A 16 3.14 -4.41 -7.83
N SER A 17 3.50 -5.16 -6.78
CA SER A 17 3.88 -6.54 -6.96
C SER A 17 2.70 -7.36 -7.47
N HIS A 18 3.04 -8.50 -8.09
CA HIS A 18 2.01 -9.40 -8.57
C HIS A 18 1.15 -9.87 -7.40
N HIS A 19 1.77 -10.17 -6.28
CA HIS A 19 1.05 -10.58 -5.08
C HIS A 19 0.05 -9.53 -4.62
N ALA A 20 0.48 -8.25 -4.63
CA ALA A 20 -0.41 -7.18 -4.22
C ALA A 20 -1.60 -7.07 -5.17
N GLN A 21 -1.36 -7.25 -6.47
CA GLN A 21 -2.45 -7.20 -7.44
C GLN A 21 -3.44 -8.33 -7.20
N LEU A 22 -2.94 -9.52 -6.90
CA LEU A 22 -3.81 -10.65 -6.61
C LEU A 22 -4.65 -10.38 -5.36
N ARG A 23 -4.03 -9.78 -4.35
CA ARG A 23 -4.78 -9.47 -3.13
C ARG A 23 -5.88 -8.45 -3.37
N VAL A 24 -5.60 -7.46 -4.22
CA VAL A 24 -6.62 -6.48 -4.57
C VAL A 24 -7.80 -7.17 -5.25
N MET A 25 -7.49 -8.07 -6.17
CA MET A 25 -8.54 -8.79 -6.87
C MET A 25 -9.36 -9.64 -5.92
N GLN A 26 -8.70 -10.32 -4.99
CA GLN A 26 -9.37 -11.22 -4.05
C GLN A 26 -10.14 -10.48 -2.98
N ARG A 27 -9.56 -9.40 -2.47
CA ARG A 27 -10.10 -8.76 -1.28
C ARG A 27 -11.00 -7.58 -1.60
N LEU A 28 -10.74 -6.90 -2.68
CA LEU A 28 -11.47 -5.68 -3.02
C LEU A 28 -12.34 -5.85 -4.26
N GLY A 29 -12.27 -7.01 -4.90
CA GLY A 29 -13.10 -7.29 -6.05
C GLY A 29 -12.73 -6.53 -7.30
N LYS A 30 -11.53 -5.96 -7.34
CA LYS A 30 -11.09 -5.17 -8.49
C LYS A 30 -10.26 -6.05 -9.40
N ILE A 31 -10.86 -6.55 -10.45
CA ILE A 31 -10.18 -7.44 -11.36
C ILE A 31 -9.37 -6.69 -12.39
N GLU A 32 -9.93 -5.63 -12.94
CA GLU A 32 -9.23 -4.87 -13.95
C GLU A 32 -8.50 -3.71 -13.31
N ARG A 33 -7.30 -3.44 -13.81
CA ARG A 33 -6.52 -2.30 -13.38
C ARG A 33 -6.24 -2.31 -11.89
N ALA A 34 -5.94 -3.49 -11.38
CA ALA A 34 -5.69 -3.62 -9.95
C ALA A 34 -4.54 -2.73 -9.50
N ALA A 35 -3.49 -2.63 -10.31
CA ALA A 35 -2.34 -1.79 -9.96
C ALA A 35 -2.75 -0.32 -9.86
N ASP A 36 -3.57 0.14 -10.79
CA ASP A 36 -4.03 1.53 -10.77
C ASP A 36 -4.87 1.80 -9.54
N HIS A 37 -5.69 0.83 -9.15
CA HIS A 37 -6.53 0.98 -7.97
C HIS A 37 -5.66 1.12 -6.71
N VAL A 38 -4.60 0.32 -6.62
CA VAL A 38 -3.68 0.42 -5.49
C VAL A 38 -3.02 1.79 -5.47
N ARG A 39 -2.59 2.28 -6.63
CA ARG A 39 -1.97 3.59 -6.69
C ARG A 39 -2.92 4.69 -6.26
N GLU A 40 -4.18 4.58 -6.65
CA GLU A 40 -5.19 5.54 -6.25
C GLU A 40 -5.39 5.52 -4.73
N LEU A 41 -5.50 4.32 -4.16
CA LEU A 41 -5.64 4.20 -2.71
C LEU A 41 -4.44 4.79 -2.00
N LEU A 42 -3.24 4.50 -2.50
CA LEU A 42 -2.03 4.98 -1.87
C LEU A 42 -1.95 6.50 -1.91
N SER A 43 -2.46 7.13 -2.95
CA SER A 43 -2.42 8.58 -3.07
C SER A 43 -3.28 9.26 -2.00
N LYS A 44 -4.25 8.55 -1.44
CA LYS A 44 -5.12 9.07 -0.40
C LYS A 44 -4.77 8.55 0.97
N ALA A 45 -3.83 7.62 1.05
CA ALA A 45 -3.55 6.92 2.29
C ALA A 45 -2.66 7.75 3.20
N SER A 46 -2.75 7.47 4.48
CA SER A 46 -1.89 8.10 5.48
C SER A 46 -0.94 7.06 6.05
N PRO A 47 0.28 7.46 6.38
CA PRO A 47 1.21 6.52 7.01
C PRO A 47 0.68 6.08 8.37
N VAL A 48 0.84 4.81 8.68
CA VAL A 48 0.44 4.27 9.96
C VAL A 48 1.57 3.41 10.51
N ASP A 49 1.53 3.17 11.80
CA ASP A 49 2.53 2.38 12.47
C ASP A 49 1.88 1.04 12.81
N ASP A 50 2.09 0.06 11.96
CA ASP A 50 1.42 -1.23 12.09
C ASP A 50 2.42 -2.28 12.54
N GLU A 51 2.21 -2.82 13.72
CA GLU A 51 3.13 -3.79 14.31
C GLU A 51 3.25 -5.07 13.50
N ARG A 52 2.26 -5.38 12.71
CA ARG A 52 2.29 -6.59 11.90
C ARG A 52 3.35 -6.50 10.80
N PHE A 53 3.75 -5.30 10.43
CA PHE A 53 4.65 -5.09 9.31
C PHE A 53 5.80 -4.17 9.69
N THR A 54 6.54 -4.56 10.72
CA THR A 54 7.55 -3.67 11.30
C THR A 54 8.71 -3.37 10.38
N ASN A 55 8.96 -4.24 9.39
CA ASN A 55 10.05 -4.02 8.46
C ASN A 55 9.59 -3.39 7.16
N CYS A 56 8.38 -2.86 7.15
CA CYS A 56 7.80 -2.29 5.95
C CYS A 56 7.24 -0.92 6.25
N LEU A 57 6.96 -0.18 5.20
CA LEU A 57 6.21 1.05 5.33
C LEU A 57 4.74 0.69 5.16
N THR A 58 3.89 1.19 6.04
CA THR A 58 2.47 0.87 5.98
C THR A 58 1.65 2.14 5.88
N TYR A 59 0.63 2.07 5.07
CA TYR A 59 -0.27 3.19 4.83
C TYR A 59 -1.71 2.70 4.95
N ARG A 60 -2.59 3.55 5.39
CA ARG A 60 -3.99 3.18 5.56
C ARG A 60 -4.88 4.10 4.77
N ALA A 61 -5.74 3.53 3.96
CA ALA A 61 -6.77 4.26 3.23
C ALA A 61 -8.11 3.60 3.56
N GLY A 62 -8.89 4.24 4.41
CA GLY A 62 -10.14 3.67 4.85
C GLY A 62 -9.90 2.38 5.61
N ASP A 63 -10.45 1.28 5.12
CA ASP A 63 -10.29 -0.02 5.75
C ASP A 63 -9.25 -0.89 5.04
N VAL A 64 -8.38 -0.27 4.27
CA VAL A 64 -7.37 -0.99 3.52
C VAL A 64 -5.98 -0.57 4.00
N THR A 65 -5.15 -1.55 4.31
CA THR A 65 -3.75 -1.31 4.69
C THR A 65 -2.88 -1.70 3.50
N ILE A 66 -2.01 -0.79 3.10
CA ILE A 66 -1.10 -1.00 1.98
C ILE A 66 0.30 -1.16 2.53
N VAL A 67 0.93 -2.28 2.25
CA VAL A 67 2.25 -2.61 2.78
C VAL A 67 3.28 -2.42 1.68
N VAL A 68 4.24 -1.55 1.94
CA VAL A 68 5.26 -1.16 0.98
C VAL A 68 6.60 -1.59 1.52
N ASP A 69 7.53 -1.96 0.66
CA ASP A 69 8.85 -2.37 1.13
C ASP A 69 9.57 -1.19 1.79
N ARG A 70 10.63 -1.48 2.52
CA ARG A 70 11.33 -0.44 3.28
C ARG A 70 11.87 0.68 2.41
N ALA A 71 12.26 0.36 1.20
CA ALA A 71 12.81 1.36 0.29
C ALA A 71 11.73 2.27 -0.30
N GLY A 72 10.47 1.86 -0.18
CA GLY A 72 9.38 2.65 -0.76
C GLY A 72 9.21 2.45 -2.24
N ASP A 73 9.70 1.34 -2.77
CA ASP A 73 9.71 1.11 -4.21
C ASP A 73 8.61 0.19 -4.71
N VAL A 74 8.14 -0.73 -3.86
CA VAL A 74 7.22 -1.76 -4.31
C VAL A 74 6.13 -1.98 -3.27
N VAL A 75 4.88 -1.99 -3.71
CA VAL A 75 3.78 -2.42 -2.85
C VAL A 75 3.82 -3.93 -2.78
N GLN A 76 4.02 -4.47 -1.59
CA GLN A 76 4.17 -5.90 -1.40
C GLN A 76 2.85 -6.61 -1.23
N THR A 77 1.92 -6.00 -0.54
CA THR A 77 0.62 -6.61 -0.34
C THR A 77 -0.40 -5.56 0.09
N VAL A 78 -1.64 -5.96 0.07
CA VAL A 78 -2.75 -5.12 0.49
C VAL A 78 -3.63 -5.96 1.40
N VAL A 79 -4.03 -5.39 2.53
CA VAL A 79 -4.85 -6.10 3.51
C VAL A 79 -6.12 -5.32 3.72
N LYS A 80 -7.25 -5.98 3.57
CA LYS A 80 -8.52 -5.36 3.90
C LYS A 80 -8.81 -5.63 5.36
N GLU A 81 -8.97 -4.55 6.13
CA GLU A 81 -9.23 -4.71 7.56
C GLU A 81 -10.69 -5.05 7.76
N VAL A 82 -10.94 -5.96 8.67
CA VAL A 82 -12.30 -6.37 8.95
C VAL A 82 -12.77 -5.66 10.19
N GLU A 83 -13.89 -4.99 10.08
CA GLU A 83 -14.43 -4.31 11.22
C GLU A 83 -15.38 -5.20 11.93
N ARG A 84 -15.38 -5.11 13.24
CA ARG A 84 -16.25 -5.99 13.97
C ARG A 84 -17.30 -5.25 14.68
#